data_fee336289ad806a4709a54a87fb738f9
#
_entry.id   fee336289ad806a4709a54a87fb738f9
#
_cell.length_a   1.000
_cell.length_b   1.000
_cell.length_c   1.000
_cell.angle_alpha   90.00
_cell.angle_beta   90.00
_cell.angle_gamma   90.00
#
_symmetry.space_group_name_H-M   'P 1'
#
loop_
_entity.id
_entity.type
_entity.pdbx_description
1 polymer ?
#
loop_
_entity_poly.entity_id
_entity_poly.type
_entity_poly.pdbx_seq_one_letter_code
_entity_poly.pdbx_strand_id
1 'polypeptide(L)'
;MGDAIDLTGDGGVMKKIVQRSKPDAIAPSESLPLVDVHYEGTLADTGEVFDTTREDNTIFSFEIGTGSVIKAWDVALRTMKVGEVAVITCKPEYAYGSAGSPPDIPPEATLVFEVELVACRPRKGSSVSSVSDERARLEELKKQREMAAAAKEEEKKKREEAKAAAAARIQAKLVAKKGKGKGKAK
;
A
#
# COMPACT_ATOMS: atom_id res chain seq x y z
N MET A 1 18.72 20.74 1.29
CA MET A 1 18.35 19.66 2.21
C MET A 1 17.66 20.30 3.42
N GLY A 2 16.37 20.06 3.59
CA GLY A 2 15.63 20.66 4.71
C GLY A 2 15.93 19.94 6.02
N ASP A 3 16.04 20.71 7.09
CA ASP A 3 16.12 20.13 8.43
C ASP A 3 14.82 19.42 8.79
N ALA A 4 14.90 18.38 9.60
CA ALA A 4 13.72 17.70 10.12
C ALA A 4 12.99 18.61 11.12
N ILE A 5 11.70 18.76 10.92
CA ILE A 5 10.83 19.61 11.74
C ILE A 5 10.06 18.69 12.71
N ASP A 6 10.16 19.01 14.00
CA ASP A 6 9.33 18.35 15.01
C ASP A 6 7.91 18.94 14.97
N LEU A 7 6.94 18.11 14.66
CA LEU A 7 5.54 18.50 14.53
C LEU A 7 4.75 18.40 15.83
N THR A 8 5.24 17.62 16.78
CA THR A 8 4.57 17.33 18.07
C THR A 8 5.22 18.01 19.26
N GLY A 9 6.46 18.50 19.09
CA GLY A 9 7.23 19.15 20.15
C GLY A 9 7.93 18.22 21.14
N ASP A 10 7.70 16.91 21.01
CA ASP A 10 8.30 15.85 21.83
C ASP A 10 9.19 14.90 20.99
N GLY A 11 9.41 15.23 19.72
CA GLY A 11 10.12 14.39 18.76
C GLY A 11 9.36 13.11 18.38
N GLY A 12 8.06 13.06 18.66
CA GLY A 12 7.20 11.91 18.35
C GLY A 12 6.89 11.78 16.87
N VAL A 13 6.77 12.92 16.17
CA VAL A 13 6.56 12.98 14.72
C VAL A 13 7.52 14.00 14.12
N MET A 14 8.47 13.51 13.35
CA MET A 14 9.46 14.32 12.66
C MET A 14 9.15 14.35 11.16
N LYS A 15 9.13 15.54 10.56
CA LYS A 15 8.91 15.74 9.13
C LYS A 15 10.14 16.30 8.46
N LYS A 16 10.62 15.66 7.41
CA LYS A 16 11.69 16.16 6.55
C LYS A 16 11.16 16.34 5.13
N ILE A 17 11.14 17.55 4.62
CA ILE A 17 10.68 17.84 3.26
C ILE A 17 11.75 17.39 2.27
N VAL A 18 11.38 16.48 1.37
CA VAL A 18 12.21 16.00 0.27
C VAL A 18 11.98 16.84 -0.97
N GLN A 19 10.70 17.09 -1.29
CA GLN A 19 10.30 17.93 -2.41
C GLN A 19 9.26 18.95 -1.94
N ARG A 20 9.51 20.21 -2.20
CA ARG A 20 8.57 21.28 -1.88
C ARG A 20 7.48 21.39 -2.95
N SER A 21 6.27 21.64 -2.49
CA SER A 21 5.14 21.99 -3.35
C SER A 21 5.34 23.36 -4.01
N LYS A 22 4.51 23.67 -4.99
CA LYS A 22 4.42 25.04 -5.55
C LYS A 22 3.96 26.02 -4.47
N PRO A 23 4.35 27.32 -4.55
CA PRO A 23 3.98 28.32 -3.54
C PRO A 23 2.46 28.47 -3.36
N ASP A 24 1.71 28.34 -4.44
CA ASP A 24 0.25 28.48 -4.53
C ASP A 24 -0.50 27.14 -4.35
N ALA A 25 0.21 26.07 -3.99
CA ALA A 25 -0.39 24.77 -3.83
C ALA A 25 -1.39 24.71 -2.67
N ILE A 26 -2.47 23.98 -2.89
CA ILE A 26 -3.56 23.79 -1.93
C ILE A 26 -3.05 22.92 -0.77
N ALA A 27 -3.47 23.28 0.44
CA ALA A 27 -3.26 22.49 1.64
C ALA A 27 -4.57 21.85 2.12
N PRO A 28 -4.51 20.72 2.81
CA PRO A 28 -5.68 20.16 3.48
C PRO A 28 -6.28 21.17 4.47
N SER A 29 -7.60 21.22 4.53
CA SER A 29 -8.35 22.12 5.40
C SER A 29 -9.68 21.47 5.81
N GLU A 30 -10.43 22.12 6.70
CA GLU A 30 -11.75 21.66 7.08
C GLU A 30 -12.73 21.58 5.89
N SER A 31 -12.51 22.42 4.87
CA SER A 31 -13.29 22.39 3.61
C SER A 31 -12.76 21.34 2.61
N LEU A 32 -11.52 20.91 2.75
CA LEU A 32 -10.82 19.94 1.90
C LEU A 32 -10.18 18.83 2.76
N PRO A 33 -10.95 18.10 3.57
CA PRO A 33 -10.40 17.14 4.50
C PRO A 33 -10.01 15.80 3.86
N LEU A 34 -10.50 15.53 2.64
CA LEU A 34 -10.17 14.30 1.92
C LEU A 34 -8.85 14.47 1.21
N VAL A 35 -7.90 13.61 1.50
CA VAL A 35 -6.56 13.65 0.92
C VAL A 35 -6.27 12.37 0.14
N ASP A 36 -5.58 12.54 -0.97
CA ASP A 36 -5.07 11.46 -1.79
C ASP A 36 -3.54 11.48 -1.69
N VAL A 37 -2.96 10.35 -1.32
CA VAL A 37 -1.52 10.22 -1.12
C VAL A 37 -0.95 8.99 -1.80
N HIS A 38 0.32 9.09 -2.21
CA HIS A 38 1.19 7.94 -2.41
C HIS A 38 2.16 7.85 -1.23
N TYR A 39 2.46 6.64 -0.81
CA TYR A 39 3.41 6.44 0.29
C TYR A 39 4.20 5.15 0.15
N GLU A 40 5.30 5.12 0.88
CA GLU A 40 6.09 3.93 1.16
C GLU A 40 6.44 3.93 2.64
N GLY A 41 6.06 2.88 3.35
CA GLY A 41 6.31 2.71 4.77
C GLY A 41 7.43 1.72 5.02
N THR A 42 8.42 2.12 5.82
CA THR A 42 9.57 1.30 6.21
C THR A 42 9.74 1.26 7.72
N LEU A 43 10.29 0.16 8.22
CA LEU A 43 10.74 0.06 9.60
C LEU A 43 12.02 0.84 9.78
N ALA A 44 12.09 1.71 10.80
CA ALA A 44 13.26 2.55 11.03
C ALA A 44 14.53 1.72 11.38
N ASP A 45 14.36 0.60 12.06
CA ASP A 45 15.46 -0.24 12.54
C ASP A 45 16.09 -1.09 11.42
N THR A 46 15.27 -1.66 10.55
CA THR A 46 15.72 -2.59 9.51
C THR A 46 15.75 -1.97 8.11
N GLY A 47 14.98 -0.89 7.89
CA GLY A 47 14.76 -0.31 6.57
C GLY A 47 13.86 -1.16 5.66
N GLU A 48 13.22 -2.19 6.22
CA GLU A 48 12.32 -3.07 5.48
C GLU A 48 11.02 -2.37 5.13
N VAL A 49 10.61 -2.45 3.87
CA VAL A 49 9.32 -1.92 3.41
C VAL A 49 8.22 -2.87 3.85
N PHE A 50 7.28 -2.37 4.66
CA PHE A 50 6.13 -3.16 5.11
C PHE A 50 4.86 -2.84 4.31
N ASP A 51 4.79 -1.66 3.70
CA ASP A 51 3.63 -1.26 2.91
C ASP A 51 4.00 -0.15 1.91
N THR A 52 3.45 -0.22 0.70
CA THR A 52 3.69 0.78 -0.34
C THR A 52 2.53 0.84 -1.33
N THR A 53 2.18 2.04 -1.76
CA THR A 53 1.21 2.26 -2.84
C THR A 53 1.89 2.44 -4.20
N ARG A 54 3.22 2.50 -4.23
CA ARG A 54 3.98 2.80 -5.44
C ARG A 54 4.10 1.61 -6.38
N GLU A 55 4.14 0.39 -5.84
CA GLU A 55 4.24 -0.84 -6.64
C GLU A 55 3.00 -1.04 -7.53
N ASP A 56 1.82 -0.84 -6.96
CA ASP A 56 0.55 -1.00 -7.66
C ASP A 56 0.06 0.31 -8.29
N ASN A 57 0.78 1.41 -8.06
CA ASN A 57 0.37 2.77 -8.43
C ASN A 57 -1.07 3.11 -7.98
N THR A 58 -1.45 2.60 -6.82
CA THR A 58 -2.75 2.85 -6.20
C THR A 58 -2.69 4.07 -5.30
N ILE A 59 -3.68 4.95 -5.42
CA ILE A 59 -3.79 6.12 -4.55
C ILE A 59 -4.51 5.72 -3.28
N PHE A 60 -3.92 6.05 -2.13
CA PHE A 60 -4.57 5.91 -0.84
C PHE A 60 -5.30 7.19 -0.47
N SER A 61 -6.62 7.09 -0.29
CA SER A 61 -7.48 8.22 0.04
C SER A 61 -8.08 8.06 1.42
N PHE A 62 -8.00 9.10 2.23
CA PHE A 62 -8.62 9.13 3.55
C PHE A 62 -9.00 10.55 3.97
N GLU A 63 -9.77 10.66 5.04
CA GLU A 63 -10.19 11.93 5.63
C GLU A 63 -9.34 12.25 6.85
N ILE A 64 -8.73 13.44 6.87
CA ILE A 64 -7.93 13.94 7.98
C ILE A 64 -8.84 14.26 9.18
N GLY A 65 -8.38 13.87 10.37
CA GLY A 65 -9.05 14.20 11.64
C GLY A 65 -10.16 13.25 12.04
N THR A 66 -10.39 12.17 11.31
CA THR A 66 -11.41 11.14 11.63
C THR A 66 -10.83 9.96 12.42
N GLY A 67 -9.52 9.91 12.62
CA GLY A 67 -8.85 8.79 13.25
C GLY A 67 -8.79 7.52 12.40
N SER A 68 -9.02 7.64 11.10
CA SER A 68 -8.95 6.52 10.14
C SER A 68 -7.53 6.09 9.80
N VAL A 69 -6.54 6.90 10.18
CA VAL A 69 -5.11 6.64 10.01
C VAL A 69 -4.38 6.88 11.32
N ILE A 70 -3.09 6.50 11.37
CA ILE A 70 -2.25 6.75 12.55
C ILE A 70 -2.12 8.26 12.83
N LYS A 71 -1.94 8.60 14.09
CA LYS A 71 -1.86 10.00 14.56
C LYS A 71 -0.77 10.80 13.84
N ALA A 72 0.35 10.16 13.55
CA ALA A 72 1.46 10.77 12.82
C ALA A 72 1.03 11.35 11.46
N TRP A 73 0.18 10.65 10.73
CA TRP A 73 -0.33 11.09 9.44
C TRP A 73 -1.30 12.26 9.58
N ASP A 74 -2.20 12.21 10.54
CA ASP A 74 -3.12 13.32 10.80
C ASP A 74 -2.37 14.62 11.11
N VAL A 75 -1.29 14.54 11.88
CA VAL A 75 -0.47 15.70 12.21
C VAL A 75 0.36 16.16 11.00
N ALA A 76 1.04 15.25 10.34
CA ALA A 76 1.97 15.57 9.27
C ALA A 76 1.27 16.12 8.02
N LEU A 77 0.17 15.52 7.58
CA LEU A 77 -0.53 15.91 6.36
C LEU A 77 -1.21 17.27 6.46
N ARG A 78 -1.60 17.69 7.66
CA ARG A 78 -2.10 19.06 7.89
C ARG A 78 -1.05 20.14 7.60
N THR A 79 0.23 19.78 7.66
CA THR A 79 1.35 20.68 7.39
C THR A 79 1.88 20.59 5.97
N MET A 80 1.35 19.67 5.17
CA MET A 80 1.75 19.45 3.78
C MET A 80 0.87 20.19 2.80
N LYS A 81 1.39 20.41 1.60
CA LYS A 81 0.65 20.96 0.46
C LYS A 81 0.67 19.98 -0.71
N VAL A 82 -0.31 20.10 -1.60
CA VAL A 82 -0.37 19.28 -2.81
C VAL A 82 0.90 19.38 -3.63
N GLY A 83 1.47 18.24 -4.01
CA GLY A 83 2.76 18.13 -4.71
C GLY A 83 3.98 18.14 -3.80
N GLU A 84 3.79 18.18 -2.49
CA GLU A 84 4.88 18.05 -1.52
C GLU A 84 5.19 16.57 -1.26
N VAL A 85 6.48 16.24 -1.23
CA VAL A 85 6.98 14.94 -0.79
C VAL A 85 7.77 15.13 0.49
N ALA A 86 7.42 14.40 1.52
CA ALA A 86 8.10 14.47 2.81
C ALA A 86 8.33 13.07 3.40
N VAL A 87 9.42 12.94 4.10
CA VAL A 87 9.70 11.77 4.95
C VAL A 87 9.22 12.09 6.36
N ILE A 88 8.34 11.25 6.86
CA ILE A 88 7.73 11.35 8.19
C ILE A 88 8.24 10.20 9.03
N THR A 89 9.00 10.51 10.07
CA THR A 89 9.44 9.55 11.09
C THR A 89 8.54 9.66 12.29
N CYS A 90 7.92 8.58 12.69
CA CYS A 90 7.00 8.55 13.81
C CYS A 90 7.39 7.47 14.83
N LYS A 91 7.35 7.87 16.09
CA LYS A 91 7.50 6.96 17.24
C LYS A 91 6.24 6.07 17.36
N PRO A 92 6.34 4.91 18.01
CA PRO A 92 5.22 3.98 18.18
C PRO A 92 3.98 4.61 18.81
N GLU A 93 4.12 5.57 19.69
CA GLU A 93 3.01 6.29 20.35
C GLU A 93 2.10 7.04 19.38
N TYR A 94 2.63 7.43 18.21
CA TYR A 94 1.92 8.09 17.13
C TYR A 94 1.65 7.18 15.93
N ALA A 95 2.05 5.92 16.03
CA ALA A 95 1.85 4.88 15.03
C ALA A 95 1.00 3.72 15.59
N TYR A 96 1.57 2.54 15.72
CA TYR A 96 0.85 1.34 16.16
C TYR A 96 1.10 0.97 17.65
N GLY A 97 1.85 1.78 18.37
CA GLY A 97 2.08 1.62 19.80
C GLY A 97 2.81 0.33 20.19
N SER A 98 2.58 -0.09 21.43
CA SER A 98 3.17 -1.31 21.99
C SER A 98 2.56 -2.60 21.41
N ALA A 99 1.44 -2.53 20.74
CA ALA A 99 0.82 -3.69 20.09
C ALA A 99 1.42 -3.99 18.71
N GLY A 100 1.89 -2.96 18.00
CA GLY A 100 2.31 -3.08 16.61
C GLY A 100 1.16 -3.46 15.67
N SER A 101 1.52 -3.99 14.50
CA SER A 101 0.58 -4.58 13.55
C SER A 101 1.20 -5.84 12.93
N PRO A 102 1.21 -6.96 13.66
CA PRO A 102 1.81 -8.19 13.18
C PRO A 102 1.10 -8.71 11.92
N PRO A 103 1.79 -9.41 11.01
CA PRO A 103 3.20 -9.82 11.10
C PRO A 103 4.21 -8.75 10.67
N ASP A 104 3.76 -7.67 10.01
CA ASP A 104 4.63 -6.74 9.28
C ASP A 104 5.28 -5.69 10.19
N ILE A 105 4.57 -5.24 11.22
CA ILE A 105 5.04 -4.21 12.14
C ILE A 105 5.17 -4.77 13.56
N PRO A 106 6.40 -4.88 14.09
CA PRO A 106 6.61 -5.35 15.44
C PRO A 106 6.11 -4.36 16.51
N PRO A 107 5.91 -4.81 17.75
CA PRO A 107 5.61 -3.92 18.86
C PRO A 107 6.68 -2.84 19.04
N GLU A 108 6.24 -1.65 19.43
CA GLU A 108 7.12 -0.48 19.70
C GLU A 108 8.02 -0.08 18.53
N ALA A 109 7.59 -0.34 17.29
CA ALA A 109 8.34 0.02 16.10
C ALA A 109 8.24 1.51 15.79
N THR A 110 9.39 2.13 15.56
CA THR A 110 9.49 3.44 14.93
C THR A 110 9.36 3.27 13.42
N LEU A 111 8.46 4.03 12.81
CA LEU A 111 8.16 3.93 11.39
C LEU A 111 8.64 5.14 10.62
N VAL A 112 9.05 4.91 9.39
CA VAL A 112 9.43 5.96 8.45
C VAL A 112 8.52 5.85 7.22
N PHE A 113 7.83 6.92 6.91
CA PHE A 113 6.96 7.02 5.73
C PHE A 113 7.49 8.08 4.79
N GLU A 114 7.73 7.73 3.55
CA GLU A 114 7.84 8.72 2.48
C GLU A 114 6.45 8.93 1.90
N VAL A 115 5.91 10.12 2.05
CA VAL A 115 4.53 10.47 1.66
C VAL A 115 4.54 11.60 0.66
N GLU A 116 3.80 11.40 -0.43
CA GLU A 116 3.51 12.42 -1.44
C GLU A 116 2.03 12.79 -1.37
N LEU A 117 1.72 14.05 -1.14
CA LEU A 117 0.35 14.56 -1.17
C LEU A 117 -0.05 14.87 -2.61
N VAL A 118 -0.90 14.03 -3.18
CA VAL A 118 -1.32 14.12 -4.59
C VAL A 118 -2.45 15.13 -4.78
N ALA A 119 -3.46 15.08 -3.93
CA ALA A 119 -4.63 15.95 -4.03
C ALA A 119 -5.34 16.14 -2.69
N CYS A 120 -6.10 17.22 -2.59
CA CYS A 120 -7.04 17.48 -1.51
C CYS A 120 -8.43 17.72 -2.11
N ARG A 121 -9.45 17.12 -1.52
CA ARG A 121 -10.83 17.20 -2.01
C ARG A 121 -11.81 17.53 -0.89
N PRO A 122 -12.95 18.18 -1.21
CA PRO A 122 -14.01 18.39 -0.25
C PRO A 122 -14.65 17.05 0.16
N ARG A 123 -15.19 17.02 1.37
CA ARG A 123 -15.99 15.88 1.83
C ARG A 123 -17.17 15.67 0.86
N LYS A 124 -17.32 14.47 0.33
CA LYS A 124 -18.50 14.08 -0.43
C LYS A 124 -19.71 14.10 0.51
N GLY A 125 -20.56 15.10 0.41
CA GLY A 125 -21.74 15.19 1.26
C GLY A 125 -22.30 16.59 1.47
N SER A 126 -21.66 17.61 0.91
CA SER A 126 -22.21 18.98 0.96
C SER A 126 -23.13 19.35 -0.21
N SER A 127 -23.38 18.43 -1.13
CA SER A 127 -24.45 18.54 -2.12
C SER A 127 -25.15 17.19 -2.23
N VAL A 128 -26.44 17.26 -2.06
CA VAL A 128 -27.45 16.21 -2.21
C VAL A 128 -27.27 15.52 -3.57
N SER A 129 -26.40 14.55 -3.67
CA SER A 129 -26.46 13.59 -4.77
C SER A 129 -25.83 12.25 -4.34
N SER A 130 -26.75 11.47 -3.89
CA SER A 130 -26.98 10.05 -4.12
C SER A 130 -26.05 9.06 -3.43
N VAL A 131 -26.61 8.49 -2.37
CA VAL A 131 -26.39 7.12 -1.88
C VAL A 131 -26.30 6.10 -3.03
N SER A 132 -26.77 6.43 -4.22
CA SER A 132 -26.67 5.63 -5.45
C SER A 132 -25.27 5.56 -6.05
N ASP A 133 -24.50 6.67 -6.03
CA ASP A 133 -23.15 6.70 -6.64
C ASP A 133 -22.12 5.98 -5.78
N GLU A 134 -22.26 6.06 -4.47
CA GLU A 134 -21.38 5.35 -3.53
C GLU A 134 -21.64 3.84 -3.57
N ARG A 135 -22.89 3.44 -3.71
CA ARG A 135 -23.29 2.04 -3.91
C ARG A 135 -22.77 1.49 -5.23
N ALA A 136 -22.87 2.25 -6.32
CA ALA A 136 -22.36 1.86 -7.63
C ALA A 136 -20.83 1.72 -7.62
N ARG A 137 -20.13 2.62 -6.94
CA ARG A 137 -18.67 2.57 -6.83
C ARG A 137 -18.19 1.41 -5.94
N LEU A 138 -18.91 1.11 -4.86
CA LEU A 138 -18.61 -0.04 -4.00
C LEU A 138 -18.87 -1.38 -4.74
N GLU A 139 -19.90 -1.40 -5.55
CA GLU A 139 -20.27 -2.57 -6.35
C GLU A 139 -19.27 -2.80 -7.49
N GLU A 140 -18.80 -1.74 -8.12
CA GLU A 140 -17.75 -1.79 -9.13
C GLU A 140 -16.41 -2.23 -8.53
N LEU A 141 -16.06 -1.75 -7.34
CA LEU A 141 -14.86 -2.15 -6.60
C LEU A 141 -14.91 -3.62 -6.17
N LYS A 142 -16.09 -4.10 -5.73
CA LYS A 142 -16.32 -5.53 -5.47
C LYS A 142 -16.16 -6.36 -6.71
N LYS A 143 -16.74 -5.93 -7.82
CA LYS A 143 -16.65 -6.61 -9.11
C LYS A 143 -15.22 -6.68 -9.64
N GLN A 144 -14.44 -5.61 -9.48
CA GLN A 144 -13.02 -5.61 -9.84
C GLN A 144 -12.19 -6.56 -8.98
N ARG A 145 -12.45 -6.62 -7.66
CA ARG A 145 -11.79 -7.57 -6.76
C ARG A 145 -12.14 -9.02 -7.07
N GLU A 146 -13.39 -9.26 -7.40
CA GLU A 146 -13.89 -10.61 -7.76
C GLU A 146 -13.30 -11.07 -9.11
N MET A 147 -13.21 -10.18 -10.10
CA MET A 147 -12.54 -10.45 -11.38
C MET A 147 -11.03 -10.66 -11.21
N ALA A 148 -10.37 -9.89 -10.36
CA ALA A 148 -8.95 -10.05 -10.08
C ALA A 148 -8.66 -11.35 -9.32
N ALA A 149 -9.53 -11.75 -8.40
CA ALA A 149 -9.44 -13.02 -7.69
C ALA A 149 -9.66 -14.22 -8.64
N ALA A 150 -10.66 -14.14 -9.52
CA ALA A 150 -10.95 -15.17 -10.52
C ALA A 150 -9.78 -15.30 -11.53
N ALA A 151 -9.19 -14.20 -11.96
CA ALA A 151 -8.03 -14.20 -12.85
C ALA A 151 -6.80 -14.86 -12.21
N LYS A 152 -6.54 -14.58 -10.92
CA LYS A 152 -5.45 -15.23 -10.16
C LYS A 152 -5.67 -16.73 -9.99
N GLU A 153 -6.91 -17.14 -9.79
CA GLU A 153 -7.25 -18.56 -9.64
C GLU A 153 -7.13 -19.32 -10.97
N GLU A 154 -7.53 -18.69 -12.07
CA GLU A 154 -7.35 -19.25 -13.41
C GLU A 154 -5.87 -19.38 -13.79
N GLU A 155 -5.07 -18.36 -13.48
CA GLU A 155 -3.62 -18.40 -13.69
C GLU A 155 -2.94 -19.49 -12.86
N LYS A 156 -3.35 -19.63 -11.60
CA LYS A 156 -2.88 -20.71 -10.72
C LYS A 156 -3.22 -22.08 -11.29
N LYS A 157 -4.44 -22.26 -11.78
CA LYS A 157 -4.90 -23.51 -12.40
C LYS A 157 -4.13 -23.85 -13.66
N LYS A 158 -3.92 -22.87 -14.55
CA LYS A 158 -3.07 -23.02 -15.75
C LYS A 158 -1.63 -23.41 -15.41
N ARG A 159 -1.09 -22.82 -14.33
CA ARG A 159 0.27 -23.13 -13.85
C ARG A 159 0.38 -24.52 -13.27
N GLU A 160 -0.64 -25.00 -12.57
CA GLU A 160 -0.70 -26.39 -12.07
C GLU A 160 -0.89 -27.41 -13.19
N GLU A 161 -1.75 -27.12 -14.15
CA GLU A 161 -1.91 -27.98 -15.35
C GLU A 161 -0.62 -28.06 -16.18
N ALA A 162 0.08 -26.93 -16.35
CA ALA A 162 1.37 -26.91 -17.03
C ALA A 162 2.43 -27.73 -16.29
N LYS A 163 2.45 -27.68 -14.96
CA LYS A 163 3.37 -28.50 -14.14
C LYS A 163 3.02 -29.97 -14.22
N ALA A 164 1.72 -30.32 -14.17
CA ALA A 164 1.27 -31.69 -14.32
C ALA A 164 1.59 -32.26 -15.70
N ALA A 165 1.37 -31.49 -16.77
CA ALA A 165 1.72 -31.89 -18.12
C ALA A 165 3.24 -32.08 -18.30
N ALA A 166 4.06 -31.22 -17.71
CA ALA A 166 5.51 -31.35 -17.72
C ALA A 166 5.98 -32.61 -16.98
N ALA A 167 5.40 -32.88 -15.81
CA ALA A 167 5.70 -34.09 -15.03
C ALA A 167 5.29 -35.37 -15.78
N ALA A 168 4.12 -35.38 -16.43
CA ALA A 168 3.68 -36.49 -17.26
C ALA A 168 4.61 -36.76 -18.45
N ARG A 169 5.12 -35.71 -19.10
CA ARG A 169 6.09 -35.82 -20.20
C ARG A 169 7.43 -36.42 -19.74
N ILE A 170 7.89 -36.03 -18.55
CA ILE A 170 9.13 -36.57 -17.96
C ILE A 170 8.95 -38.04 -17.63
N GLN A 171 7.80 -38.41 -17.05
CA GLN A 171 7.49 -39.80 -16.68
C GLN A 171 7.33 -40.70 -17.91
N ALA A 172 6.70 -40.21 -18.97
CA ALA A 172 6.61 -40.90 -20.24
C ALA A 172 7.97 -41.15 -20.88
N LYS A 173 8.88 -40.18 -20.83
CA LYS A 173 10.27 -40.33 -21.31
C LYS A 173 11.07 -41.33 -20.50
N LEU A 174 10.87 -41.40 -19.18
CA LEU A 174 11.53 -42.37 -18.30
C LEU A 174 11.07 -43.79 -18.58
N VAL A 175 9.76 -44.00 -18.80
CA VAL A 175 9.18 -45.32 -19.15
C VAL A 175 9.67 -45.79 -20.53
N ALA A 176 9.68 -44.87 -21.51
CA ALA A 176 10.18 -45.19 -22.85
C ALA A 176 11.68 -45.58 -22.87
N LYS A 177 12.47 -45.00 -21.95
CA LYS A 177 13.91 -45.31 -21.80
C LYS A 177 14.16 -46.65 -21.11
N LYS A 178 13.26 -47.05 -20.18
CA LYS A 178 13.29 -48.38 -19.51
C LYS A 178 12.89 -49.55 -20.46
N GLY A 179 11.99 -49.24 -21.42
CA GLY A 179 11.54 -50.25 -22.40
C GLY A 179 12.57 -50.64 -23.46
N LYS A 180 13.53 -49.77 -23.74
CA LYS A 180 14.60 -50.03 -24.74
C LYS A 180 15.81 -50.80 -24.22
N GLY A 181 15.87 -51.07 -22.89
CA GLY A 181 17.01 -51.73 -22.26
C GLY A 181 16.90 -53.26 -22.13
N LYS A 182 15.79 -53.91 -22.56
CA LYS A 182 15.57 -55.37 -22.40
C LYS A 182 15.53 -56.15 -23.71
N GLY A 183 16.26 -55.73 -24.72
CA GLY A 183 16.29 -56.40 -26.01
C GLY A 183 17.68 -56.56 -26.63
N LYS A 184 18.67 -57.05 -25.87
CA LYS A 184 19.87 -57.63 -26.46
C LYS A 184 20.55 -58.55 -25.46
N ALA A 185 20.09 -59.80 -25.41
CA ALA A 185 20.84 -60.93 -24.93
C ALA A 185 20.36 -62.17 -25.71
N LYS A 186 20.92 -62.41 -26.84
CA LYS A 186 21.30 -63.70 -27.37
C LYS A 186 22.14 -63.54 -28.63
#